data_be116392d0e94dace16db8a86abffebe
#
_entry.id   be116392d0e94dace16db8a86abffebe
#
_cell.length_a   1.000
_cell.length_b   1.000
_cell.length_c   1.000
_cell.angle_alpha   90.00
_cell.angle_beta   90.00
_cell.angle_gamma   90.00
#
_symmetry.space_group_name_H-M   'P 1'
#
loop_
_entity.id
_entity.type
_entity.pdbx_description
1 polymer ?
#
loop_
_entity_poly.entity_id
_entity_poly.type
_entity_poly.pdbx_seq_one_letter_code
_entity_poly.pdbx_strand_id
1 'polypeptide(L)'
;MPALGVALITGATDGIGLHTARRCVERGRDVVVHGRDVHRVERAIEAVEAHARARGSSASARGLVRDLSTVDGAKGLVEEVLREHGDVDAVFNNAGVYATTFERTADGNERTFAVNAVAPYVIAGGLIPMLVRNAKASGVKSSLLNVASISAAPRIDFENVDAERRFSPHGAYSLSKAAMKAMSYEMFDRLEAGRLCGGEASVDDLNVFSCDPGTVNTKMLLAGWGRCGIETYEANDEYTIMIEDVERNGAEHNGAYFIGARPQPLASRAGDEDQARLWRLLEEKTGVVYA
;
A
#
# COMPACT_ATOMS: atom_id res chain seq x y z
N MET A 1 -25.65 8.07 5.30
CA MET A 1 -24.52 7.12 5.39
C MET A 1 -23.53 7.72 6.38
N PRO A 2 -22.84 6.93 7.19
CA PRO A 2 -21.76 7.48 7.99
C PRO A 2 -20.77 8.21 7.07
N ALA A 3 -20.16 9.29 7.54
CA ALA A 3 -19.12 9.98 6.79
C ALA A 3 -18.00 8.99 6.49
N LEU A 4 -17.54 8.93 5.25
CA LEU A 4 -16.32 8.19 4.91
C LEU A 4 -15.16 8.86 5.66
N GLY A 5 -14.29 8.08 6.27
CA GLY A 5 -13.15 8.61 7.01
C GLY A 5 -12.05 9.17 6.12
N VAL A 6 -10.81 9.08 6.55
CA VAL A 6 -9.64 9.66 5.87
C VAL A 6 -8.76 8.56 5.31
N ALA A 7 -8.36 8.68 4.04
CA ALA A 7 -7.45 7.74 3.39
C ALA A 7 -6.02 8.30 3.28
N LEU A 8 -5.03 7.63 3.83
CA LEU A 8 -3.62 7.85 3.52
C LEU A 8 -3.25 7.07 2.25
N ILE A 9 -2.73 7.77 1.24
CA ILE A 9 -2.31 7.14 -0.02
C ILE A 9 -0.83 7.44 -0.26
N THR A 10 0.03 6.43 -0.10
CA THR A 10 1.45 6.60 -0.35
C THR A 10 1.73 6.67 -1.86
N GLY A 11 2.68 7.53 -2.27
CA GLY A 11 3.00 7.72 -3.69
C GLY A 11 1.87 8.34 -4.52
N ALA A 12 1.07 9.24 -3.92
CA ALA A 12 -0.12 9.81 -4.53
C ALA A 12 0.14 11.10 -5.34
N THR A 13 1.39 11.41 -5.67
CA THR A 13 1.73 12.62 -6.45
C THR A 13 1.64 12.43 -7.97
N ASP A 14 1.39 11.20 -8.44
CA ASP A 14 1.31 10.86 -9.86
C ASP A 14 0.60 9.50 -10.04
N GLY A 15 0.28 9.15 -11.28
CA GLY A 15 -0.17 7.83 -11.67
C GLY A 15 -1.40 7.32 -10.92
N ILE A 16 -1.37 6.04 -10.57
CA ILE A 16 -2.49 5.34 -9.93
C ILE A 16 -2.84 5.98 -8.58
N GLY A 17 -1.84 6.32 -7.76
CA GLY A 17 -2.09 6.94 -6.45
C GLY A 17 -2.80 8.28 -6.52
N LEU A 18 -2.45 9.14 -7.50
CA LEU A 18 -3.15 10.41 -7.72
C LEU A 18 -4.57 10.18 -8.24
N HIS A 19 -4.76 9.20 -9.13
CA HIS A 19 -6.09 8.81 -9.59
C HIS A 19 -6.95 8.34 -8.42
N THR A 20 -6.42 7.45 -7.57
CA THR A 20 -7.11 6.96 -6.37
C THR A 20 -7.51 8.10 -5.43
N ALA A 21 -6.61 9.06 -5.17
CA ALA A 21 -6.91 10.22 -4.35
C ALA A 21 -8.09 11.04 -4.91
N ARG A 22 -8.12 11.26 -6.23
CA ARG A 22 -9.24 11.94 -6.89
C ARG A 22 -10.55 11.18 -6.75
N ARG A 23 -10.53 9.85 -6.86
CA ARG A 23 -11.73 9.01 -6.69
C ARG A 23 -12.22 9.00 -5.25
N CYS A 24 -11.32 9.01 -4.27
CA CYS A 24 -11.69 9.13 -2.85
C CYS A 24 -12.44 10.44 -2.57
N VAL A 25 -11.88 11.60 -2.99
CA VAL A 25 -12.53 12.89 -2.74
C VAL A 25 -13.83 13.06 -3.53
N GLU A 26 -13.94 12.50 -4.71
CA GLU A 26 -15.19 12.48 -5.50
C GLU A 26 -16.33 11.80 -4.74
N ARG A 27 -16.01 10.84 -3.87
CA ARG A 27 -16.96 10.12 -3.03
C ARG A 27 -17.16 10.73 -1.64
N GLY A 28 -16.52 11.87 -1.38
CA GLY A 28 -16.63 12.57 -0.11
C GLY A 28 -15.68 12.06 0.98
N ARG A 29 -14.63 11.30 0.60
CA ARG A 29 -13.60 10.83 1.52
C ARG A 29 -12.40 11.77 1.49
N ASP A 30 -12.00 12.32 2.62
CA ASP A 30 -10.77 13.11 2.75
C ASP A 30 -9.54 12.25 2.51
N VAL A 31 -8.44 12.87 2.03
CA VAL A 31 -7.21 12.14 1.73
C VAL A 31 -5.97 12.81 2.30
N VAL A 32 -5.00 11.98 2.68
CA VAL A 32 -3.61 12.39 2.93
C VAL A 32 -2.77 11.94 1.75
N VAL A 33 -2.30 12.89 0.95
CA VAL A 33 -1.47 12.68 -0.23
C VAL A 33 -0.02 12.62 0.18
N HIS A 34 0.62 11.45 0.05
CA HIS A 34 2.04 11.33 0.35
C HIS A 34 2.90 11.33 -0.92
N GLY A 35 4.07 11.97 -0.80
CA GLY A 35 5.16 11.96 -1.79
C GLY A 35 6.50 12.31 -1.15
N ARG A 36 7.60 12.19 -1.91
CA ARG A 36 8.95 12.53 -1.42
C ARG A 36 9.42 13.94 -1.80
N ASP A 37 8.66 14.65 -2.59
CA ASP A 37 8.99 15.99 -3.07
C ASP A 37 7.84 16.94 -2.72
N VAL A 38 8.16 18.01 -1.99
CA VAL A 38 7.18 18.96 -1.47
C VAL A 38 6.36 19.60 -2.58
N HIS A 39 6.99 20.06 -3.67
CA HIS A 39 6.27 20.73 -4.76
C HIS A 39 5.35 19.78 -5.54
N ARG A 40 5.71 18.49 -5.61
CA ARG A 40 4.82 17.49 -6.20
C ARG A 40 3.63 17.19 -5.32
N VAL A 41 3.82 17.16 -3.98
CA VAL A 41 2.73 16.99 -3.03
C VAL A 41 1.78 18.17 -3.10
N GLU A 42 2.27 19.42 -3.07
CA GLU A 42 1.47 20.63 -3.20
C GLU A 42 0.61 20.61 -4.48
N ARG A 43 1.23 20.37 -5.65
CA ARG A 43 0.48 20.25 -6.91
C ARG A 43 -0.55 19.12 -6.92
N ALA A 44 -0.27 18.01 -6.24
CA ALA A 44 -1.21 16.91 -6.15
C ALA A 44 -2.41 17.26 -5.28
N ILE A 45 -2.22 17.96 -4.16
CA ILE A 45 -3.29 18.50 -3.31
C ILE A 45 -4.19 19.42 -4.14
N GLU A 46 -3.61 20.43 -4.82
CA GLU A 46 -4.36 21.36 -5.69
C GLU A 46 -5.19 20.62 -6.73
N ALA A 47 -4.61 19.59 -7.38
CA ALA A 47 -5.28 18.81 -8.40
C ALA A 47 -6.42 17.93 -7.84
N VAL A 48 -6.24 17.38 -6.64
CA VAL A 48 -7.25 16.57 -5.95
C VAL A 48 -8.41 17.45 -5.48
N GLU A 49 -8.13 18.59 -4.87
CA GLU A 49 -9.16 19.51 -4.40
C GLU A 49 -9.93 20.17 -5.56
N ALA A 50 -9.24 20.51 -6.66
CA ALA A 50 -9.90 20.99 -7.87
C ALA A 50 -10.85 19.93 -8.43
N HIS A 51 -10.47 18.65 -8.40
CA HIS A 51 -11.30 17.54 -8.81
C HIS A 51 -12.53 17.38 -7.88
N ALA A 52 -12.34 17.45 -6.55
CA ALA A 52 -13.43 17.40 -5.59
C ALA A 52 -14.47 18.50 -5.86
N ARG A 53 -14.01 19.77 -5.98
CA ARG A 53 -14.87 20.91 -6.30
C ARG A 53 -15.64 20.72 -7.62
N ALA A 54 -14.98 20.23 -8.66
CA ALA A 54 -15.61 19.98 -9.97
C ALA A 54 -16.70 18.90 -9.92
N ARG A 55 -16.62 17.99 -8.92
CA ARG A 55 -17.60 16.94 -8.67
C ARG A 55 -18.63 17.29 -7.59
N GLY A 56 -18.60 18.51 -7.06
CA GLY A 56 -19.52 18.95 -5.99
C GLY A 56 -19.24 18.32 -4.62
N SER A 57 -18.04 17.76 -4.43
CA SER A 57 -17.62 17.22 -3.15
C SER A 57 -16.96 18.29 -2.27
N SER A 58 -17.20 18.21 -0.96
CA SER A 58 -16.53 19.04 0.06
C SER A 58 -15.31 18.38 0.66
N ALA A 59 -14.93 17.18 0.20
CA ALA A 59 -13.76 16.47 0.69
C ALA A 59 -12.47 17.24 0.39
N SER A 60 -11.52 17.14 1.31
CA SER A 60 -10.26 17.88 1.33
C SER A 60 -9.06 16.96 1.13
N ALA A 61 -7.91 17.56 0.78
CA ALA A 61 -6.64 16.88 0.69
C ALA A 61 -5.61 17.53 1.61
N ARG A 62 -4.87 16.71 2.37
CA ARG A 62 -3.72 17.10 3.19
C ARG A 62 -2.45 16.48 2.60
N GLY A 63 -1.29 17.06 2.88
CA GLY A 63 -0.01 16.58 2.34
C GLY A 63 0.89 15.98 3.40
N LEU A 64 1.71 15.02 2.98
CA LEU A 64 2.76 14.43 3.79
C LEU A 64 4.00 14.18 2.92
N VAL A 65 5.17 14.67 3.38
CA VAL A 65 6.43 14.59 2.60
C VAL A 65 7.44 13.74 3.34
N ARG A 66 7.74 12.53 2.81
CA ARG A 66 8.77 11.62 3.34
C ARG A 66 9.40 10.81 2.22
N ASP A 67 10.66 10.45 2.37
CA ASP A 67 11.32 9.48 1.48
C ASP A 67 11.18 8.06 2.07
N LEU A 68 10.53 7.18 1.35
CA LEU A 68 10.30 5.79 1.73
C LEU A 68 11.43 4.84 1.31
N SER A 69 12.55 5.36 0.84
CA SER A 69 13.72 4.53 0.51
C SER A 69 14.50 4.09 1.74
N THR A 70 14.17 4.62 2.93
CA THR A 70 14.80 4.27 4.21
C THR A 70 13.78 3.89 5.28
N VAL A 71 14.22 3.07 6.23
CA VAL A 71 13.42 2.69 7.41
C VAL A 71 13.06 3.91 8.25
N ASP A 72 14.01 4.83 8.44
CA ASP A 72 13.79 6.08 9.18
C ASP A 72 12.76 6.98 8.48
N GLY A 73 12.81 7.05 7.15
CA GLY A 73 11.80 7.79 6.38
C GLY A 73 10.40 7.21 6.54
N ALA A 74 10.28 5.89 6.52
CA ALA A 74 9.00 5.20 6.74
C ALA A 74 8.51 5.35 8.21
N LYS A 75 9.40 5.27 9.21
CA LYS A 75 9.07 5.55 10.62
C LYS A 75 8.64 7.00 10.82
N GLY A 76 9.34 7.96 10.20
CA GLY A 76 8.98 9.38 10.25
C GLY A 76 7.62 9.66 9.61
N LEU A 77 7.22 8.90 8.56
CA LEU A 77 5.86 8.96 8.03
C LEU A 77 4.84 8.51 9.08
N VAL A 78 5.07 7.38 9.71
CA VAL A 78 4.20 6.85 10.78
C VAL A 78 4.04 7.85 11.91
N GLU A 79 5.14 8.41 12.42
CA GLU A 79 5.13 9.40 13.50
C GLU A 79 4.31 10.64 13.13
N GLU A 80 4.46 11.14 11.90
CA GLU A 80 3.72 12.30 11.42
C GLU A 80 2.22 11.99 11.28
N VAL A 81 1.86 10.81 10.74
CA VAL A 81 0.46 10.39 10.67
C VAL A 81 -0.16 10.29 12.06
N LEU A 82 0.52 9.67 13.01
CA LEU A 82 0.01 9.52 14.38
C LEU A 82 -0.18 10.87 15.08
N ARG A 83 0.68 11.85 14.77
CA ARG A 83 0.63 13.19 15.38
C ARG A 83 -0.41 14.10 14.73
N GLU A 84 -0.52 14.11 13.40
CA GLU A 84 -1.26 15.14 12.64
C GLU A 84 -2.48 14.57 11.86
N HIS A 85 -2.53 13.26 11.66
CA HIS A 85 -3.53 12.57 10.85
C HIS A 85 -4.13 11.36 11.57
N GLY A 86 -4.34 11.48 12.89
CA GLY A 86 -4.86 10.39 13.73
C GLY A 86 -6.29 9.93 13.41
N ASP A 87 -6.95 10.61 12.48
CA ASP A 87 -8.27 10.32 11.93
C ASP A 87 -8.26 9.38 10.70
N VAL A 88 -7.07 8.95 10.24
CA VAL A 88 -6.94 8.01 9.12
C VAL A 88 -7.55 6.65 9.49
N ASP A 89 -8.43 6.15 8.63
CA ASP A 89 -9.11 4.86 8.74
C ASP A 89 -8.83 3.92 7.55
N ALA A 90 -8.17 4.44 6.50
CA ALA A 90 -7.73 3.62 5.38
C ALA A 90 -6.28 3.97 4.98
N VAL A 91 -5.44 2.95 4.76
CA VAL A 91 -4.06 3.10 4.31
C VAL A 91 -3.85 2.37 3.00
N PHE A 92 -3.40 3.09 1.99
CA PHE A 92 -3.02 2.54 0.69
C PHE A 92 -1.50 2.57 0.54
N ASN A 93 -0.85 1.44 0.74
CA ASN A 93 0.56 1.22 0.42
C ASN A 93 0.72 1.10 -1.09
N ASN A 94 0.54 2.24 -1.78
CA ASN A 94 0.59 2.35 -3.23
C ASN A 94 1.96 2.80 -3.74
N ALA A 95 2.76 3.48 -2.92
CA ALA A 95 4.11 3.90 -3.33
C ALA A 95 4.91 2.72 -3.88
N GLY A 96 5.53 2.93 -5.02
CA GLY A 96 6.38 1.92 -5.64
C GLY A 96 7.35 2.53 -6.62
N VAL A 97 8.47 1.85 -6.81
CA VAL A 97 9.50 2.21 -7.79
C VAL A 97 9.89 0.99 -8.62
N TYR A 98 10.40 1.27 -9.81
CA TYR A 98 11.06 0.33 -10.70
C TYR A 98 12.44 0.91 -11.01
N ALA A 99 13.46 0.47 -10.27
CA ALA A 99 14.83 0.93 -10.48
C ALA A 99 15.43 0.23 -11.72
N THR A 100 15.93 1.01 -12.67
CA THR A 100 16.55 0.48 -13.90
C THR A 100 18.01 0.11 -13.69
N THR A 101 18.62 0.59 -12.62
CA THR A 101 20.01 0.31 -12.19
C THR A 101 20.01 -0.14 -10.73
N PHE A 102 21.01 -0.93 -10.37
CA PHE A 102 21.21 -1.29 -8.96
C PHE A 102 21.54 -0.06 -8.12
N GLU A 103 20.77 0.17 -7.09
CA GLU A 103 21.00 1.23 -6.10
C GLU A 103 20.79 0.65 -4.70
N ARG A 104 21.77 0.86 -3.82
CA ARG A 104 21.67 0.50 -2.41
C ARG A 104 21.23 1.72 -1.59
N THR A 105 20.25 1.54 -0.75
CA THR A 105 19.78 2.59 0.18
C THR A 105 20.73 2.74 1.36
N ALA A 106 20.55 3.79 2.17
CA ALA A 106 21.34 4.02 3.37
C ALA A 106 21.26 2.85 4.38
N ASP A 107 20.11 2.15 4.41
CA ASP A 107 19.89 0.98 5.27
C ASP A 107 20.44 -0.33 4.69
N GLY A 108 21.13 -0.26 3.54
CA GLY A 108 21.73 -1.42 2.88
C GLY A 108 20.76 -2.24 2.03
N ASN A 109 19.51 -1.88 1.88
CA ASN A 109 18.53 -2.59 1.05
C ASN A 109 18.68 -2.20 -0.45
N GLU A 110 18.30 -3.11 -1.36
CA GLU A 110 18.08 -2.72 -2.76
C GLU A 110 16.88 -1.77 -2.81
N ARG A 111 16.99 -0.69 -3.61
CA ARG A 111 16.03 0.44 -3.61
C ARG A 111 14.60 0.03 -3.92
N THR A 112 14.40 -0.88 -4.88
CA THR A 112 13.05 -1.34 -5.24
C THR A 112 12.45 -2.15 -4.09
N PHE A 113 13.24 -3.02 -3.46
CA PHE A 113 12.83 -3.78 -2.30
C PHE A 113 12.55 -2.87 -1.10
N ALA A 114 13.40 -1.87 -0.85
CA ALA A 114 13.21 -0.89 0.22
C ALA A 114 11.85 -0.17 0.12
N VAL A 115 11.55 0.42 -1.04
CA VAL A 115 10.32 1.21 -1.22
C VAL A 115 9.08 0.33 -1.34
N ASN A 116 9.18 -0.81 -2.07
CA ASN A 116 8.00 -1.60 -2.41
C ASN A 116 7.64 -2.66 -1.34
N ALA A 117 8.55 -3.02 -0.44
CA ALA A 117 8.29 -4.05 0.57
C ALA A 117 8.64 -3.61 2.00
N VAL A 118 9.87 -3.07 2.23
CA VAL A 118 10.31 -2.68 3.58
C VAL A 118 9.48 -1.53 4.12
N ALA A 119 9.30 -0.45 3.36
CA ALA A 119 8.53 0.71 3.79
C ALA A 119 7.06 0.39 4.09
N PRO A 120 6.31 -0.34 3.23
CA PRO A 120 4.96 -0.81 3.55
C PRO A 120 4.87 -1.64 4.83
N TYR A 121 5.87 -2.49 5.11
CA TYR A 121 5.94 -3.24 6.36
C TYR A 121 6.03 -2.30 7.57
N VAL A 122 6.94 -1.32 7.54
CA VAL A 122 7.09 -0.33 8.62
C VAL A 122 5.81 0.48 8.81
N ILE A 123 5.21 0.96 7.72
CA ILE A 123 3.99 1.78 7.73
C ILE A 123 2.84 0.99 8.35
N ALA A 124 2.62 -0.25 7.90
CA ALA A 124 1.56 -1.09 8.42
C ALA A 124 1.75 -1.37 9.91
N GLY A 125 2.96 -1.79 10.34
CA GLY A 125 3.26 -2.06 11.74
C GLY A 125 3.02 -0.88 12.67
N GLY A 126 3.35 0.32 12.21
CA GLY A 126 3.15 1.53 13.00
C GLY A 126 1.71 2.07 13.01
N LEU A 127 0.92 1.81 11.95
CA LEU A 127 -0.42 2.39 11.82
C LEU A 127 -1.57 1.43 12.17
N ILE A 128 -1.40 0.11 12.13
CA ILE A 128 -2.44 -0.87 12.48
C ILE A 128 -3.05 -0.59 13.86
N PRO A 129 -2.30 -0.29 14.93
CA PRO A 129 -2.90 0.01 16.23
C PRO A 129 -3.84 1.22 16.21
N MET A 130 -3.51 2.25 15.41
CA MET A 130 -4.39 3.41 15.20
C MET A 130 -5.63 3.04 14.41
N LEU A 131 -5.48 2.28 13.31
CA LEU A 131 -6.59 1.84 12.48
C LEU A 131 -7.61 1.03 13.29
N VAL A 132 -7.14 0.07 14.11
CA VAL A 132 -8.00 -0.73 15.00
C VAL A 132 -8.72 0.15 16.02
N ARG A 133 -8.02 1.09 16.64
CA ARG A 133 -8.64 2.04 17.58
C ARG A 133 -9.72 2.89 16.90
N ASN A 134 -9.46 3.39 15.70
CA ASN A 134 -10.41 4.22 14.96
C ASN A 134 -11.63 3.39 14.53
N ALA A 135 -11.44 2.14 14.11
CA ALA A 135 -12.54 1.23 13.79
C ALA A 135 -13.44 0.97 15.00
N LYS A 136 -12.85 0.66 16.16
CA LYS A 136 -13.61 0.46 17.40
C LYS A 136 -14.37 1.71 17.85
N ALA A 137 -13.79 2.89 17.64
CA ALA A 137 -14.42 4.16 18.01
C ALA A 137 -15.58 4.54 17.07
N SER A 138 -15.46 4.28 15.78
CA SER A 138 -16.46 4.63 14.77
C SER A 138 -17.52 3.54 14.53
N GLY A 139 -17.23 2.29 14.86
CA GLY A 139 -18.03 1.12 14.49
C GLY A 139 -17.93 0.77 12.99
N VAL A 140 -16.95 1.36 12.27
CA VAL A 140 -16.70 1.10 10.84
C VAL A 140 -15.31 0.51 10.70
N LYS A 141 -15.18 -0.61 9.99
CA LYS A 141 -13.87 -1.27 9.78
C LYS A 141 -12.89 -0.33 9.10
N SER A 142 -11.66 -0.32 9.59
CA SER A 142 -10.53 0.28 8.90
C SER A 142 -9.97 -0.65 7.81
N SER A 143 -9.21 -0.10 6.87
CA SER A 143 -8.69 -0.87 5.75
C SER A 143 -7.19 -0.63 5.52
N LEU A 144 -6.45 -1.70 5.26
CA LEU A 144 -5.06 -1.68 4.82
C LEU A 144 -4.93 -2.39 3.48
N LEU A 145 -4.63 -1.64 2.43
CA LEU A 145 -4.42 -2.14 1.09
C LEU A 145 -2.95 -2.08 0.69
N ASN A 146 -2.40 -3.18 0.21
CA ASN A 146 -1.06 -3.29 -0.32
C ASN A 146 -1.07 -3.50 -1.85
N VAL A 147 -0.52 -2.54 -2.59
CA VAL A 147 -0.49 -2.60 -4.06
C VAL A 147 0.65 -3.50 -4.53
N ALA A 148 0.32 -4.75 -4.81
CA ALA A 148 1.21 -5.76 -5.37
C ALA A 148 1.27 -5.69 -6.91
N SER A 149 1.33 -6.82 -7.62
CA SER A 149 1.29 -6.91 -9.09
C SER A 149 1.11 -8.35 -9.54
N ILE A 150 0.51 -8.56 -10.72
CA ILE A 150 0.55 -9.84 -11.43
C ILE A 150 1.98 -10.24 -11.85
N SER A 151 2.90 -9.26 -11.91
CA SER A 151 4.33 -9.51 -12.16
C SER A 151 5.09 -10.01 -10.94
N ALA A 152 4.42 -10.28 -9.81
CA ALA A 152 5.04 -10.86 -8.62
C ALA A 152 5.72 -12.18 -8.95
N ALA A 153 6.96 -12.36 -8.48
CA ALA A 153 7.69 -13.62 -8.66
C ALA A 153 6.94 -14.78 -7.99
N PRO A 154 7.00 -16.00 -8.53
CA PRO A 154 6.31 -17.16 -7.96
C PRO A 154 6.90 -17.60 -6.62
N ARG A 155 8.15 -17.23 -6.32
CA ARG A 155 8.86 -17.50 -5.07
C ARG A 155 9.75 -16.33 -4.70
N ILE A 156 10.07 -16.20 -3.39
CA ILE A 156 11.01 -15.21 -2.87
C ILE A 156 12.41 -15.82 -2.87
N ASP A 157 13.35 -15.18 -3.58
CA ASP A 157 14.77 -15.54 -3.54
C ASP A 157 15.41 -14.91 -2.30
N PHE A 158 15.32 -15.59 -1.17
CA PHE A 158 15.87 -15.12 0.11
C PHE A 158 17.41 -15.02 0.11
N GLU A 159 18.09 -15.73 -0.80
CA GLU A 159 19.53 -15.66 -0.93
C GLU A 159 20.01 -14.44 -1.70
N ASN A 160 19.09 -13.71 -2.34
CA ASN A 160 19.39 -12.55 -3.15
C ASN A 160 18.32 -11.44 -3.04
N VAL A 161 17.74 -11.30 -1.87
CA VAL A 161 16.64 -10.34 -1.60
C VAL A 161 17.04 -8.90 -1.90
N ASP A 162 18.29 -8.53 -1.64
CA ASP A 162 18.87 -7.22 -1.93
C ASP A 162 19.58 -7.17 -3.30
N ALA A 163 19.38 -8.18 -4.14
CA ALA A 163 19.89 -8.26 -5.51
C ALA A 163 21.43 -8.09 -5.65
N GLU A 164 22.20 -8.33 -4.57
CA GLU A 164 23.65 -8.13 -4.53
C GLU A 164 24.42 -9.09 -5.43
N ARG A 165 23.97 -10.35 -5.49
CA ARG A 165 24.61 -11.38 -6.30
C ARG A 165 24.27 -11.24 -7.78
N ARG A 166 23.04 -10.83 -8.08
CA ARG A 166 22.54 -10.66 -9.43
C ARG A 166 21.37 -9.67 -9.42
N PHE A 167 21.56 -8.54 -10.06
CA PHE A 167 20.52 -7.55 -10.28
C PHE A 167 19.94 -7.66 -11.69
N SER A 168 18.64 -7.58 -11.79
CA SER A 168 17.92 -7.17 -12.99
C SER A 168 16.70 -6.34 -12.57
N PRO A 169 16.35 -5.28 -13.32
CA PRO A 169 15.23 -4.42 -12.96
C PRO A 169 13.93 -5.20 -12.76
N HIS A 170 13.60 -6.10 -13.69
CA HIS A 170 12.40 -6.97 -13.60
C HIS A 170 12.50 -7.95 -12.42
N GLY A 171 13.67 -8.53 -12.17
CA GLY A 171 13.87 -9.45 -11.04
C GLY A 171 13.65 -8.75 -9.70
N ALA A 172 14.27 -7.58 -9.48
CA ALA A 172 14.10 -6.79 -8.27
C ALA A 172 12.65 -6.35 -8.06
N TYR A 173 11.99 -5.87 -9.13
CA TYR A 173 10.58 -5.50 -9.07
C TYR A 173 9.67 -6.70 -8.76
N SER A 174 9.80 -7.79 -9.50
CA SER A 174 8.98 -9.00 -9.31
C SER A 174 9.15 -9.60 -7.91
N LEU A 175 10.38 -9.61 -7.40
CA LEU A 175 10.70 -10.02 -6.03
C LEU A 175 10.00 -9.12 -5.00
N SER A 176 10.11 -7.80 -5.17
CA SER A 176 9.48 -6.84 -4.24
C SER A 176 7.95 -6.98 -4.21
N LYS A 177 7.33 -7.28 -5.36
CA LYS A 177 5.88 -7.51 -5.45
C LYS A 177 5.45 -8.87 -4.89
N ALA A 178 6.30 -9.89 -5.01
CA ALA A 178 6.10 -11.18 -4.32
C ALA A 178 6.18 -10.99 -2.80
N ALA A 179 7.15 -10.22 -2.31
CA ALA A 179 7.28 -9.88 -0.89
C ALA A 179 6.05 -9.11 -0.38
N MET A 180 5.56 -8.11 -1.11
CA MET A 180 4.34 -7.38 -0.77
C MET A 180 3.13 -8.31 -0.62
N LYS A 181 2.94 -9.23 -1.56
CA LYS A 181 1.84 -10.19 -1.55
C LYS A 181 1.96 -11.15 -0.37
N ALA A 182 3.14 -11.75 -0.15
CA ALA A 182 3.40 -12.67 0.95
C ALA A 182 3.23 -12.00 2.33
N MET A 183 3.72 -10.76 2.47
CA MET A 183 3.54 -9.95 3.68
C MET A 183 2.05 -9.70 3.97
N SER A 184 1.25 -9.43 2.95
CA SER A 184 -0.19 -9.18 3.12
C SER A 184 -0.91 -10.43 3.61
N TYR A 185 -0.54 -11.60 3.11
CA TYR A 185 -1.10 -12.87 3.57
C TYR A 185 -0.70 -13.18 5.02
N GLU A 186 0.58 -13.06 5.37
CA GLU A 186 1.04 -13.26 6.76
C GLU A 186 0.35 -12.29 7.73
N MET A 187 0.16 -11.04 7.29
CA MET A 187 -0.53 -10.04 8.11
C MET A 187 -1.99 -10.43 8.37
N PHE A 188 -2.70 -10.92 7.35
CA PHE A 188 -4.06 -11.41 7.52
C PHE A 188 -4.11 -12.66 8.42
N ASP A 189 -3.21 -13.62 8.21
CA ASP A 189 -3.15 -14.84 9.03
C ASP A 189 -2.85 -14.53 10.51
N ARG A 190 -2.02 -13.50 10.76
CA ARG A 190 -1.78 -12.99 12.12
C ARG A 190 -2.99 -12.26 12.71
N LEU A 191 -3.72 -11.50 11.89
CA LEU A 191 -4.96 -10.85 12.30
C LEU A 191 -6.02 -11.87 12.69
N GLU A 192 -6.26 -12.87 11.83
CA GLU A 192 -7.23 -13.95 12.06
C GLU A 192 -6.87 -14.78 13.30
N ALA A 193 -5.58 -15.01 13.52
CA ALA A 193 -5.08 -15.74 14.70
C ALA A 193 -5.01 -14.88 15.99
N GLY A 194 -5.43 -13.62 15.97
CA GLY A 194 -5.36 -12.72 17.12
C GLY A 194 -3.92 -12.41 17.56
N ARG A 195 -2.97 -12.33 16.63
CA ARG A 195 -1.55 -12.10 16.90
C ARG A 195 -1.07 -10.70 16.48
N LEU A 196 -2.00 -9.77 16.24
CA LEU A 196 -1.70 -8.37 16.00
C LEU A 196 -2.19 -7.50 17.15
N CYS A 197 -1.47 -6.44 17.45
CA CYS A 197 -1.78 -5.48 18.53
C CYS A 197 -2.00 -6.16 19.89
N GLY A 198 -1.14 -7.11 20.27
CA GLY A 198 -1.29 -7.84 21.54
C GLY A 198 -2.59 -8.64 21.64
N GLY A 199 -3.22 -9.00 20.54
CA GLY A 199 -4.51 -9.67 20.48
C GLY A 199 -5.72 -8.71 20.48
N GLU A 200 -5.50 -7.42 20.42
CA GLU A 200 -6.60 -6.42 20.40
C GLU A 200 -7.21 -6.20 19.02
N ALA A 201 -6.49 -6.53 17.94
CA ALA A 201 -6.97 -6.43 16.57
C ALA A 201 -7.76 -7.68 16.17
N SER A 202 -8.87 -7.49 15.49
CA SER A 202 -9.71 -8.56 14.96
C SER A 202 -10.09 -8.33 13.50
N VAL A 203 -10.56 -9.38 12.84
CA VAL A 203 -11.13 -9.28 11.47
C VAL A 203 -12.39 -8.42 11.42
N ASP A 204 -12.98 -8.09 12.57
CA ASP A 204 -14.12 -7.17 12.66
C ASP A 204 -13.69 -5.70 12.72
N ASP A 205 -12.43 -5.42 13.06
CA ASP A 205 -11.88 -4.07 13.15
C ASP A 205 -11.10 -3.67 11.89
N LEU A 206 -10.45 -4.63 11.22
CA LEU A 206 -9.48 -4.35 10.16
C LEU A 206 -9.65 -5.27 8.95
N ASN A 207 -9.68 -4.66 7.76
CA ASN A 207 -9.51 -5.35 6.49
C ASN A 207 -8.04 -5.25 6.04
N VAL A 208 -7.43 -6.38 5.73
CA VAL A 208 -6.07 -6.45 5.14
C VAL A 208 -6.16 -7.18 3.82
N PHE A 209 -5.73 -6.56 2.75
CA PHE A 209 -5.74 -7.19 1.42
C PHE A 209 -4.68 -6.60 0.51
N SER A 210 -4.47 -7.27 -0.62
CA SER A 210 -3.53 -6.84 -1.64
C SER A 210 -4.15 -6.90 -3.03
N CYS A 211 -3.59 -6.13 -3.98
CA CYS A 211 -4.13 -6.12 -5.33
C CYS A 211 -3.06 -5.95 -6.41
N ASP A 212 -3.40 -6.40 -7.62
CA ASP A 212 -2.87 -5.86 -8.85
C ASP A 212 -3.77 -4.69 -9.32
N PRO A 213 -3.20 -3.49 -9.53
CA PRO A 213 -4.00 -2.31 -9.89
C PRO A 213 -4.33 -2.26 -11.38
N GLY A 214 -4.05 -3.31 -12.14
CA GLY A 214 -4.17 -3.35 -13.59
C GLY A 214 -2.94 -2.78 -14.32
N THR A 215 -2.91 -2.96 -15.63
CA THR A 215 -1.81 -2.51 -16.50
C THR A 215 -2.10 -1.10 -17.02
N VAL A 216 -1.57 -0.09 -16.36
CA VAL A 216 -1.80 1.33 -16.67
C VAL A 216 -0.50 1.99 -17.13
N ASN A 217 -0.55 2.77 -18.23
CA ASN A 217 0.61 3.50 -18.78
C ASN A 217 1.11 4.62 -17.85
N THR A 218 1.60 4.22 -16.67
CA THR A 218 2.31 5.08 -15.74
C THR A 218 3.76 5.27 -16.18
N LYS A 219 4.45 6.25 -15.61
CA LYS A 219 5.91 6.41 -15.79
C LYS A 219 6.67 5.14 -15.43
N MET A 220 6.20 4.41 -14.40
CA MET A 220 6.79 3.13 -13.99
C MET A 220 6.60 2.06 -15.07
N LEU A 221 5.38 1.87 -15.59
CA LEU A 221 5.12 0.89 -16.64
C LEU A 221 5.93 1.21 -17.90
N LEU A 222 5.94 2.48 -18.32
CA LEU A 222 6.70 2.92 -19.50
C LEU A 222 8.20 2.64 -19.36
N ALA A 223 8.77 2.81 -18.16
CA ALA A 223 10.18 2.52 -17.90
C ALA A 223 10.52 1.02 -17.93
N GLY A 224 9.61 0.15 -17.48
CA GLY A 224 9.85 -1.29 -17.37
C GLY A 224 9.42 -2.09 -18.60
N TRP A 225 8.29 -1.73 -19.21
CA TRP A 225 7.61 -2.54 -20.23
C TRP A 225 7.26 -1.78 -21.51
N GLY A 226 7.51 -0.46 -21.53
CA GLY A 226 7.05 0.38 -22.62
C GLY A 226 5.51 0.59 -22.58
N ARG A 227 4.96 1.10 -23.68
CA ARG A 227 3.53 1.39 -23.80
C ARG A 227 2.74 0.12 -24.10
N CYS A 228 2.26 -0.55 -23.08
CA CYS A 228 1.49 -1.81 -23.21
C CYS A 228 0.20 -1.83 -22.36
N GLY A 229 -0.05 -0.80 -21.56
CA GLY A 229 -1.23 -0.68 -20.72
C GLY A 229 -2.34 0.17 -21.34
N ILE A 230 -3.39 0.43 -20.57
CA ILE A 230 -4.44 1.38 -20.95
C ILE A 230 -3.89 2.80 -20.97
N GLU A 231 -4.41 3.63 -21.87
CA GLU A 231 -3.85 4.96 -22.17
C GLU A 231 -4.15 5.99 -21.09
N THR A 232 -5.29 5.89 -20.42
CA THR A 232 -5.74 6.86 -19.44
C THR A 232 -6.04 6.22 -18.11
N TYR A 233 -5.73 6.90 -17.02
CA TYR A 233 -6.09 6.47 -15.67
C TYR A 233 -7.60 6.45 -15.46
N GLU A 234 -8.32 7.33 -16.13
CA GLU A 234 -9.79 7.41 -16.06
C GLU A 234 -10.47 6.16 -16.59
N ALA A 235 -9.80 5.39 -17.46
CA ALA A 235 -10.31 4.13 -17.97
C ALA A 235 -10.09 2.96 -16.98
N ASN A 236 -9.24 3.13 -15.95
CA ASN A 236 -8.97 2.09 -14.98
C ASN A 236 -9.73 2.31 -13.68
N ASP A 237 -10.99 1.90 -13.66
CA ASP A 237 -11.80 1.90 -12.45
C ASP A 237 -11.64 0.62 -11.60
N GLU A 238 -10.89 -0.38 -12.07
CA GLU A 238 -10.72 -1.66 -11.38
C GLU A 238 -10.23 -1.49 -9.94
N TYR A 239 -9.24 -0.62 -9.75
CA TYR A 239 -8.69 -0.30 -8.43
C TYR A 239 -9.73 0.34 -7.49
N THR A 240 -10.56 1.22 -8.03
CA THR A 240 -11.59 1.92 -7.27
C THR A 240 -12.78 1.02 -6.98
N ILE A 241 -13.18 0.19 -7.95
CA ILE A 241 -14.24 -0.81 -7.77
C ILE A 241 -13.86 -1.81 -6.68
N MET A 242 -12.59 -2.22 -6.65
CA MET A 242 -12.07 -3.09 -5.60
C MET A 242 -12.18 -2.45 -4.21
N ILE A 243 -11.83 -1.17 -4.07
CA ILE A 243 -11.98 -0.45 -2.78
C ILE A 243 -13.44 -0.42 -2.36
N GLU A 244 -14.37 -0.15 -3.28
CA GLU A 244 -15.80 -0.16 -2.99
C GLU A 244 -16.32 -1.54 -2.60
N ASP A 245 -15.86 -2.58 -3.27
CA ASP A 245 -16.23 -3.96 -2.94
C ASP A 245 -15.78 -4.34 -1.54
N VAL A 246 -14.55 -3.97 -1.18
CA VAL A 246 -14.01 -4.20 0.16
C VAL A 246 -14.76 -3.41 1.22
N GLU A 247 -15.12 -2.16 0.97
CA GLU A 247 -15.91 -1.36 1.91
C GLU A 247 -17.31 -1.94 2.12
N ARG A 248 -17.91 -2.58 1.10
CA ARG A 248 -19.23 -3.20 1.17
C ARG A 248 -19.23 -4.64 1.67
N ASN A 249 -18.22 -5.42 1.23
CA ASN A 249 -18.16 -6.88 1.38
C ASN A 249 -16.89 -7.33 2.10
N GLY A 250 -16.18 -6.43 2.78
CA GLY A 250 -14.84 -6.67 3.30
C GLY A 250 -14.67 -7.90 4.20
N ALA A 251 -15.73 -8.31 4.91
CA ALA A 251 -15.67 -9.51 5.74
C ALA A 251 -15.51 -10.79 4.90
N GLU A 252 -16.11 -10.84 3.71
CA GLU A 252 -16.05 -12.00 2.81
C GLU A 252 -14.69 -12.11 2.08
N HIS A 253 -14.08 -10.96 1.79
CA HIS A 253 -12.85 -10.89 0.99
C HIS A 253 -11.61 -10.48 1.78
N ASN A 254 -11.71 -10.37 3.11
CA ASN A 254 -10.56 -10.04 3.95
C ASN A 254 -9.43 -11.08 3.76
N GLY A 255 -8.20 -10.62 3.62
CA GLY A 255 -7.05 -11.45 3.30
C GLY A 255 -6.88 -11.81 1.81
N ALA A 256 -7.78 -11.38 0.93
CA ALA A 256 -7.71 -11.72 -0.48
C ALA A 256 -6.64 -10.91 -1.25
N TYR A 257 -6.17 -11.53 -2.35
CA TYR A 257 -5.47 -10.83 -3.42
C TYR A 257 -6.42 -10.60 -4.59
N PHE A 258 -6.48 -9.37 -5.07
CA PHE A 258 -7.38 -8.99 -6.16
C PHE A 258 -6.61 -8.82 -7.48
N ILE A 259 -7.20 -9.32 -8.57
CA ILE A 259 -6.75 -9.05 -9.94
C ILE A 259 -7.97 -8.55 -10.73
N GLY A 260 -7.86 -7.35 -11.32
CA GLY A 260 -8.97 -6.78 -12.07
C GLY A 260 -10.26 -6.68 -11.24
N ALA A 261 -10.16 -6.17 -10.02
CA ALA A 261 -11.25 -6.05 -9.04
C ALA A 261 -11.91 -7.40 -8.64
N ARG A 262 -11.28 -8.54 -8.93
CA ARG A 262 -11.80 -9.88 -8.58
C ARG A 262 -10.92 -10.52 -7.53
N PRO A 263 -11.48 -10.96 -6.39
CA PRO A 263 -10.74 -11.70 -5.39
C PRO A 263 -10.25 -13.03 -5.96
N GLN A 264 -8.99 -13.35 -5.71
CA GLN A 264 -8.41 -14.63 -6.09
C GLN A 264 -8.65 -15.66 -4.99
N PRO A 265 -8.83 -16.94 -5.34
CA PRO A 265 -9.02 -17.98 -4.32
C PRO A 265 -7.88 -18.00 -3.30
N LEU A 266 -8.21 -18.17 -2.02
CA LEU A 266 -7.23 -18.28 -0.93
C LEU A 266 -6.24 -19.43 -1.14
N ALA A 267 -6.68 -20.50 -1.80
CA ALA A 267 -5.82 -21.63 -2.20
C ALA A 267 -4.67 -21.24 -3.16
N SER A 268 -4.68 -20.05 -3.73
CA SER A 268 -3.59 -19.50 -4.56
C SER A 268 -2.45 -18.85 -3.76
N ARG A 269 -2.53 -18.87 -2.43
CA ARG A 269 -1.47 -18.36 -1.54
C ARG A 269 -0.20 -19.20 -1.71
N ALA A 270 0.96 -18.55 -1.82
CA ALA A 270 2.24 -19.23 -1.71
C ALA A 270 2.39 -19.82 -0.30
N GLY A 271 3.15 -20.90 -0.16
CA GLY A 271 3.23 -21.66 1.10
C GLY A 271 3.62 -20.82 2.32
N ASP A 272 3.07 -21.18 3.45
CA ASP A 272 3.17 -20.47 4.75
C ASP A 272 4.63 -20.26 5.24
N GLU A 273 5.56 -21.14 4.83
CA GLU A 273 6.97 -21.03 5.21
C GLU A 273 7.65 -19.78 4.64
N ASP A 274 7.39 -19.44 3.37
CA ASP A 274 7.96 -18.24 2.73
C ASP A 274 7.41 -16.96 3.35
N GLN A 275 6.13 -16.94 3.74
CA GLN A 275 5.47 -15.82 4.39
C GLN A 275 6.09 -15.55 5.77
N ALA A 276 6.19 -16.58 6.61
CA ALA A 276 6.78 -16.49 7.95
C ALA A 276 8.29 -16.17 7.90
N ARG A 277 9.02 -16.69 6.89
CA ARG A 277 10.45 -16.36 6.68
C ARG A 277 10.63 -14.91 6.27
N LEU A 278 9.79 -14.41 5.34
CA LEU A 278 9.81 -13.01 4.92
C LEU A 278 9.49 -12.08 6.09
N TRP A 279 8.49 -12.42 6.89
CA TRP A 279 8.10 -11.61 8.05
C TRP A 279 9.28 -11.43 9.00
N ARG A 280 9.96 -12.51 9.40
CA ARG A 280 11.17 -12.43 10.24
C ARG A 280 12.28 -11.60 9.61
N LEU A 281 12.50 -11.74 8.30
CA LEU A 281 13.48 -10.93 7.57
C LEU A 281 13.14 -9.43 7.65
N LEU A 282 11.86 -9.08 7.51
CA LEU A 282 11.43 -7.68 7.59
C LEU A 282 11.53 -7.14 9.03
N GLU A 283 11.23 -7.95 10.05
CA GLU A 283 11.50 -7.62 11.45
C GLU A 283 12.98 -7.31 11.68
N GLU A 284 13.88 -8.18 11.22
CA GLU A 284 15.34 -8.01 11.33
C GLU A 284 15.83 -6.74 10.62
N LYS A 285 15.35 -6.50 9.39
CA LYS A 285 15.75 -5.33 8.58
C LYS A 285 15.25 -4.00 9.15
N THR A 286 14.14 -3.97 9.84
CA THR A 286 13.46 -2.73 10.25
C THR A 286 13.50 -2.47 11.76
N GLY A 287 13.67 -3.52 12.55
CA GLY A 287 13.46 -3.48 14.00
C GLY A 287 12.01 -3.20 14.40
N VAL A 288 11.05 -3.30 13.47
CA VAL A 288 9.63 -3.13 13.74
C VAL A 288 9.03 -4.49 14.06
N VAL A 289 8.48 -4.62 15.26
CA VAL A 289 7.73 -5.80 15.71
C VAL A 289 6.26 -5.43 15.78
N TYR A 290 5.42 -6.25 15.21
CA TYR A 290 3.97 -6.11 15.33
C TYR A 290 3.54 -6.70 16.68
N ALA A 291 3.48 -5.84 17.67
CA ALA A 291 3.08 -6.20 19.03
C ALA A 291 1.56 -6.41 19.13
#